data_0d9e843feac4b4dd3ccd29e8e62928aa
#
_entry.id   0d9e843feac4b4dd3ccd29e8e62928aa
#
_cell.length_a   1.000
_cell.length_b   1.000
_cell.length_c   1.000
_cell.angle_alpha   90.00
_cell.angle_beta   90.00
_cell.angle_gamma   90.00
#
_symmetry.space_group_name_H-M   'P 1'
#
loop_
_entity.id
_entity.type
_entity.pdbx_description
1 polymer ?
#
loop_
_entity_poly.entity_id
_entity_poly.type
_entity_poly.pdbx_seq_one_letter_code
_entity_poly.pdbx_strand_id
1 'polypeptide(L)'
;ALVAWVAGSAGPSLSLAMRDSFLLLLLSAAVASAVVAHRLRAAPSRLRAPPLASGSTQSTQPAASLGMQQVLFVECGFGCDQHGQNATKAVVRACRSAIEFNSIPSIGKIVPGGYDNMKLHLQIGVPGPASEIDLEAIAAVFPYGQILPIQIEHGGLLAHSGIALPAMGDTNDDMIIAVACVTVGY
;
A
#
# COMPACT_ATOMS: atom_id res chain seq x y z
N ALA A 1 23.29 -18.53 25.42
CA ALA A 1 23.10 -20.00 25.59
C ALA A 1 23.39 -20.75 24.29
N LEU A 2 22.96 -20.26 23.11
CA LEU A 2 23.17 -20.90 21.80
C LEU A 2 24.66 -20.90 21.39
N VAL A 3 25.41 -19.84 21.69
CA VAL A 3 26.83 -19.68 21.36
C VAL A 3 27.70 -20.62 22.18
N ALA A 4 27.31 -20.89 23.41
CA ALA A 4 28.03 -21.83 24.29
C ALA A 4 27.83 -23.30 23.87
N TRP A 5 26.68 -23.64 23.31
CA TRP A 5 26.39 -25.00 22.83
C TRP A 5 27.17 -25.35 21.56
N VAL A 6 27.30 -24.38 20.60
CA VAL A 6 28.06 -24.60 19.35
C VAL A 6 29.56 -24.74 19.62
N ALA A 7 30.09 -24.04 20.60
CA ALA A 7 31.53 -24.17 20.97
C ALA A 7 31.89 -25.51 21.66
N GLY A 8 30.92 -26.16 22.30
CA GLY A 8 31.15 -27.44 23.01
C GLY A 8 31.05 -28.71 22.14
N SER A 9 30.49 -28.60 20.90
CA SER A 9 30.30 -29.77 20.03
C SER A 9 31.37 -29.97 18.95
N ALA A 10 32.37 -29.07 18.87
CA ALA A 10 33.47 -29.20 17.92
C ALA A 10 34.54 -30.13 18.49
N GLY A 11 34.56 -31.40 18.07
CA GLY A 11 35.59 -32.37 18.40
C GLY A 11 37.01 -31.94 17.94
N PRO A 12 38.06 -32.62 18.45
CA PRO A 12 39.47 -32.17 18.30
C PRO A 12 40.08 -32.34 16.89
N SER A 13 39.32 -32.58 15.85
CA SER A 13 39.83 -32.91 14.50
C SER A 13 39.77 -31.75 13.49
N LEU A 14 39.35 -30.55 13.84
CA LEU A 14 39.35 -29.40 12.94
C LEU A 14 40.75 -28.80 12.80
N SER A 15 41.25 -28.67 11.55
CA SER A 15 42.56 -28.06 11.27
C SER A 15 42.63 -26.62 11.77
N LEU A 16 43.81 -26.14 12.14
CA LEU A 16 44.04 -24.80 12.68
C LEU A 16 43.45 -23.72 11.75
N ALA A 17 43.54 -23.89 10.42
CA ALA A 17 43.01 -22.99 9.41
C ALA A 17 41.46 -22.88 9.43
N MET A 18 40.73 -23.96 9.76
CA MET A 18 39.28 -23.94 9.90
C MET A 18 38.81 -23.23 11.17
N ARG A 19 39.63 -23.34 12.26
CA ARG A 19 39.33 -22.65 13.52
C ARG A 19 39.49 -21.14 13.36
N ASP A 20 40.50 -20.67 12.64
CA ASP A 20 40.71 -19.24 12.39
C ASP A 20 39.62 -18.65 11.47
N SER A 21 39.17 -19.41 10.45
CA SER A 21 38.04 -19.00 9.59
C SER A 21 36.74 -18.91 10.37
N PHE A 22 36.51 -19.83 11.32
CA PHE A 22 35.29 -19.81 12.17
C PHE A 22 35.32 -18.65 13.15
N LEU A 23 36.48 -18.32 13.70
CA LEU A 23 36.67 -17.18 14.61
C LEU A 23 36.42 -15.84 13.86
N LEU A 24 36.94 -15.72 12.63
CA LEU A 24 36.73 -14.55 11.77
C LEU A 24 35.26 -14.38 11.40
N LEU A 25 34.53 -15.48 11.15
CA LEU A 25 33.09 -15.42 10.85
C LEU A 25 32.26 -14.97 12.07
N LEU A 26 32.60 -15.45 13.26
CA LEU A 26 31.95 -15.05 14.50
C LEU A 26 32.27 -13.58 14.85
N LEU A 27 33.49 -13.12 14.60
CA LEU A 27 33.87 -11.72 14.81
C LEU A 27 33.14 -10.79 13.85
N SER A 28 32.97 -11.17 12.56
CA SER A 28 32.24 -10.39 11.58
C SER A 28 30.75 -10.28 11.93
N ALA A 29 30.13 -11.36 12.42
CA ALA A 29 28.74 -11.36 12.87
C ALA A 29 28.53 -10.46 14.11
N ALA A 30 29.49 -10.45 15.03
CA ALA A 30 29.45 -9.61 16.22
C ALA A 30 29.59 -8.12 15.88
N VAL A 31 30.46 -7.77 14.92
CA VAL A 31 30.63 -6.39 14.44
C VAL A 31 29.37 -5.93 13.70
N ALA A 32 28.79 -6.77 12.84
CA ALA A 32 27.52 -6.44 12.15
C ALA A 32 26.39 -6.19 13.15
N SER A 33 26.26 -7.02 14.19
CA SER A 33 25.26 -6.82 15.24
C SER A 33 25.50 -5.55 16.06
N ALA A 34 26.74 -5.18 16.34
CA ALA A 34 27.08 -3.95 17.06
C ALA A 34 26.76 -2.70 16.22
N VAL A 35 27.04 -2.73 14.92
CA VAL A 35 26.70 -1.62 13.98
C VAL A 35 25.19 -1.42 13.88
N VAL A 36 24.40 -2.50 13.78
CA VAL A 36 22.93 -2.43 13.77
C VAL A 36 22.41 -1.88 15.10
N ALA A 37 22.94 -2.34 16.24
CA ALA A 37 22.53 -1.85 17.56
C ALA A 37 22.91 -0.37 17.77
N HIS A 38 24.04 0.09 17.23
CA HIS A 38 24.44 1.49 17.29
C HIS A 38 23.56 2.38 16.42
N ARG A 39 23.16 1.92 15.22
CA ARG A 39 22.22 2.65 14.36
C ARG A 39 20.82 2.74 14.96
N LEU A 40 20.36 1.70 15.67
CA LEU A 40 19.07 1.72 16.37
C LEU A 40 19.06 2.66 17.59
N ARG A 41 20.23 2.89 18.24
CA ARG A 41 20.35 3.87 19.33
C ARG A 41 20.48 5.31 18.87
N ALA A 42 20.85 5.54 17.62
CA ALA A 42 20.91 6.85 16.98
C ALA A 42 19.60 7.17 16.22
N ALA A 43 18.47 6.64 16.65
CA ALA A 43 17.18 7.07 16.13
C ALA A 43 17.00 8.56 16.42
N PRO A 44 16.78 9.42 15.40
CA PRO A 44 16.55 10.83 15.62
C PRO A 44 15.36 10.98 16.58
N SER A 45 15.51 11.90 17.53
CA SER A 45 14.47 12.34 18.43
C SER A 45 13.15 12.42 17.66
N ARG A 46 12.14 11.75 18.20
CA ARG A 46 10.75 11.72 17.73
C ARG A 46 10.43 13.04 17.05
N LEU A 47 10.05 12.99 15.77
CA LEU A 47 9.32 14.08 15.14
C LEU A 47 8.12 14.33 16.06
N ARG A 48 8.27 15.32 16.94
CA ARG A 48 7.17 15.80 17.76
C ARG A 48 6.18 16.35 16.77
N ALA A 49 5.07 15.64 16.59
CA ALA A 49 3.95 16.19 15.86
C ALA A 49 3.71 17.59 16.42
N PRO A 50 3.53 18.60 15.59
CA PRO A 50 3.17 19.92 16.07
C PRO A 50 1.95 19.75 16.98
N PRO A 51 1.85 20.48 18.11
CA PRO A 51 0.69 20.40 18.95
C PRO A 51 -0.53 20.67 18.07
N LEU A 52 -1.47 19.75 18.06
CA LEU A 52 -2.77 19.97 17.44
C LEU A 52 -3.29 21.26 18.09
N ALA A 53 -3.35 22.33 17.29
CA ALA A 53 -3.96 23.57 17.73
C ALA A 53 -5.38 23.21 18.16
N SER A 54 -5.67 23.38 19.44
CA SER A 54 -7.00 23.27 20.01
C SER A 54 -7.83 24.49 19.57
N GLY A 55 -8.03 24.60 18.28
CA GLY A 55 -8.97 25.49 17.64
C GLY A 55 -10.18 24.69 17.26
N SER A 56 -11.19 24.67 18.09
CA SER A 56 -12.52 24.18 17.79
C SER A 56 -13.22 25.05 16.75
N THR A 57 -12.77 24.95 15.53
CA THR A 57 -13.62 25.20 14.37
C THR A 57 -13.85 23.82 13.75
N GLN A 58 -14.89 23.14 14.20
CA GLN A 58 -15.52 22.10 13.42
C GLN A 58 -15.87 22.75 12.07
N SER A 59 -15.03 22.55 11.05
CA SER A 59 -15.45 22.80 9.70
C SER A 59 -16.47 21.72 9.36
N THR A 60 -17.73 22.06 9.48
CA THR A 60 -18.89 21.21 9.21
C THR A 60 -19.07 20.89 7.73
N GLN A 61 -18.03 20.88 6.90
CA GLN A 61 -18.17 20.80 5.45
C GLN A 61 -17.38 19.76 4.65
N PRO A 62 -16.65 18.79 5.19
CA PRO A 62 -15.95 17.87 4.27
C PRO A 62 -16.89 16.91 3.54
N ALA A 63 -17.97 16.44 4.15
CA ALA A 63 -18.91 15.51 3.52
C ALA A 63 -19.71 16.15 2.39
N ALA A 64 -20.16 17.39 2.57
CA ALA A 64 -20.94 18.11 1.57
C ALA A 64 -20.14 18.41 0.30
N SER A 65 -18.83 18.67 0.40
CA SER A 65 -17.94 18.86 -0.76
C SER A 65 -17.80 17.59 -1.61
N LEU A 66 -18.02 16.42 -1.02
CA LEU A 66 -18.02 15.13 -1.70
C LEU A 66 -19.43 14.73 -2.21
N GLY A 67 -20.46 15.55 -2.05
CA GLY A 67 -21.84 15.21 -2.40
C GLY A 67 -22.52 14.22 -1.43
N MET A 68 -22.02 14.14 -0.20
CA MET A 68 -22.52 13.26 0.87
C MET A 68 -23.03 14.08 2.05
N GLN A 69 -23.97 13.53 2.80
CA GLN A 69 -24.40 14.10 4.09
C GLN A 69 -23.45 13.69 5.21
N GLN A 70 -23.01 12.43 5.17
CA GLN A 70 -22.11 11.88 6.16
C GLN A 70 -21.12 10.91 5.50
N VAL A 71 -19.85 11.03 5.86
CA VAL A 71 -18.82 10.02 5.57
C VAL A 71 -18.84 8.98 6.66
N LEU A 72 -18.85 7.71 6.28
CA LEU A 72 -18.81 6.58 7.20
C LEU A 72 -17.41 6.06 7.39
N PHE A 73 -16.69 5.81 6.29
CA PHE A 73 -15.30 5.34 6.31
C PHE A 73 -14.62 5.62 4.97
N VAL A 74 -13.32 5.43 4.96
CA VAL A 74 -12.46 5.59 3.78
C VAL A 74 -11.60 4.33 3.64
N GLU A 75 -11.55 3.80 2.43
CA GLU A 75 -10.74 2.63 2.07
C GLU A 75 -9.72 3.03 1.02
N CYS A 76 -8.53 2.45 1.11
CA CYS A 76 -7.47 2.71 0.15
C CYS A 76 -6.91 1.40 -0.38
N GLY A 77 -6.57 1.39 -1.65
CA GLY A 77 -5.97 0.25 -2.30
C GLY A 77 -4.95 0.66 -3.34
N PHE A 78 -4.11 -0.27 -3.73
CA PHE A 78 -3.22 -0.12 -4.86
C PHE A 78 -3.36 -1.29 -5.82
N GLY A 79 -3.05 -1.06 -7.09
CA GLY A 79 -3.07 -2.07 -8.12
C GLY A 79 -1.92 -1.86 -9.09
N CYS A 80 -1.44 -2.96 -9.64
CA CYS A 80 -0.31 -2.94 -10.55
C CYS A 80 -0.65 -3.70 -11.83
N ASP A 81 -0.25 -3.14 -12.97
CA ASP A 81 -0.14 -3.88 -14.21
C ASP A 81 1.34 -4.01 -14.58
N GLN A 82 1.87 -5.21 -14.38
CA GLN A 82 3.28 -5.53 -14.62
C GLN A 82 3.60 -5.77 -16.08
N HIS A 83 2.59 -6.19 -16.85
CA HIS A 83 2.74 -6.54 -18.26
C HIS A 83 1.57 -6.04 -19.07
N GLY A 84 1.86 -5.49 -20.26
CA GLY A 84 0.89 -4.97 -21.20
C GLY A 84 0.60 -3.48 -21.07
N GLN A 85 1.20 -2.77 -20.10
CA GLN A 85 1.08 -1.33 -19.86
C GLN A 85 -0.37 -0.82 -19.89
N ASN A 86 -1.29 -1.56 -19.26
CA ASN A 86 -2.72 -1.22 -19.24
C ASN A 86 -3.09 -0.47 -17.95
N ALA A 87 -3.27 0.84 -18.07
CA ALA A 87 -3.58 1.70 -16.93
C ALA A 87 -4.96 1.37 -16.32
N THR A 88 -5.98 1.07 -17.13
CA THR A 88 -7.30 0.66 -16.64
C THR A 88 -7.21 -0.60 -15.78
N LYS A 89 -6.41 -1.58 -16.21
CA LYS A 89 -6.21 -2.84 -15.46
C LYS A 89 -5.54 -2.60 -14.11
N ALA A 90 -4.57 -1.68 -14.03
CA ALA A 90 -3.95 -1.27 -12.78
C ALA A 90 -4.98 -0.60 -11.85
N VAL A 91 -5.81 0.31 -12.39
CA VAL A 91 -6.88 1.00 -11.64
C VAL A 91 -7.94 0.04 -11.13
N VAL A 92 -8.43 -0.88 -11.95
CA VAL A 92 -9.41 -1.91 -11.54
C VAL A 92 -8.86 -2.75 -10.39
N ARG A 93 -7.58 -3.12 -10.43
CA ARG A 93 -6.92 -3.83 -9.33
C ARG A 93 -6.79 -2.98 -8.07
N ALA A 94 -6.51 -1.68 -8.21
CA ALA A 94 -6.47 -0.75 -7.07
C ALA A 94 -7.84 -0.64 -6.39
N CYS A 95 -8.91 -0.49 -7.16
CA CYS A 95 -10.27 -0.46 -6.65
C CYS A 95 -10.67 -1.77 -5.96
N ARG A 96 -10.34 -2.92 -6.56
CA ARG A 96 -10.56 -4.22 -5.91
C ARG A 96 -9.78 -4.35 -4.61
N SER A 97 -8.51 -3.97 -4.60
CA SER A 97 -7.67 -4.00 -3.40
C SER A 97 -8.26 -3.15 -2.27
N ALA A 98 -8.93 -2.04 -2.58
CA ALA A 98 -9.57 -1.20 -1.57
C ALA A 98 -10.75 -1.89 -0.87
N ILE A 99 -11.57 -2.67 -1.61
CA ILE A 99 -12.85 -3.19 -1.09
C ILE A 99 -12.87 -4.70 -0.84
N GLU A 100 -11.99 -5.49 -1.47
CA GLU A 100 -12.11 -6.95 -1.56
C GLU A 100 -12.00 -7.67 -0.20
N PHE A 101 -11.26 -7.09 0.73
CA PHE A 101 -11.03 -7.68 2.05
C PHE A 101 -11.95 -7.12 3.15
N ASN A 102 -12.89 -6.24 2.78
CA ASN A 102 -13.76 -5.57 3.73
C ASN A 102 -15.15 -6.21 3.75
N SER A 103 -15.69 -6.40 4.95
CA SER A 103 -17.06 -6.83 5.16
C SER A 103 -17.68 -6.02 6.28
N ILE A 104 -18.67 -5.18 5.95
CA ILE A 104 -19.34 -4.30 6.90
C ILE A 104 -20.84 -4.59 6.91
N PRO A 105 -21.27 -5.68 7.56
CA PRO A 105 -22.70 -6.12 7.56
C PRO A 105 -23.68 -5.08 8.12
N SER A 106 -23.17 -4.15 8.93
CA SER A 106 -23.98 -3.08 9.53
C SER A 106 -24.34 -1.95 8.57
N ILE A 107 -23.71 -1.86 7.39
CA ILE A 107 -23.89 -0.72 6.47
C ILE A 107 -25.37 -0.54 6.07
N GLY A 108 -26.06 -1.64 5.78
CA GLY A 108 -27.48 -1.61 5.42
C GLY A 108 -28.42 -1.15 6.54
N LYS A 109 -27.92 -1.08 7.81
CA LYS A 109 -28.66 -0.54 8.97
C LYS A 109 -28.26 0.90 9.29
N ILE A 110 -27.02 1.28 8.99
CA ILE A 110 -26.48 2.60 9.31
C ILE A 110 -26.89 3.62 8.25
N VAL A 111 -26.87 3.24 6.96
CA VAL A 111 -27.27 4.11 5.86
C VAL A 111 -28.82 4.24 5.84
N PRO A 112 -29.38 5.45 5.95
CA PRO A 112 -30.82 5.65 5.82
C PRO A 112 -31.29 5.21 4.43
N GLY A 113 -32.18 4.20 4.37
CA GLY A 113 -32.63 3.59 3.10
C GLY A 113 -31.73 2.46 2.60
N GLY A 114 -30.71 2.07 3.34
CA GLY A 114 -29.86 0.91 3.04
C GLY A 114 -28.87 1.15 1.91
N TYR A 115 -28.48 0.07 1.23
CA TYR A 115 -27.44 0.10 0.18
C TYR A 115 -27.80 1.00 -1.00
N ASP A 116 -29.10 1.21 -1.30
CA ASP A 116 -29.53 2.04 -2.43
C ASP A 116 -29.19 3.52 -2.25
N ASN A 117 -29.10 3.98 -0.99
CA ASN A 117 -28.72 5.35 -0.66
C ASN A 117 -27.23 5.50 -0.30
N MET A 118 -26.48 4.42 -0.29
CA MET A 118 -25.04 4.45 -0.08
C MET A 118 -24.37 5.14 -1.27
N LYS A 119 -23.45 6.04 -1.01
CA LYS A 119 -22.67 6.76 -2.01
C LYS A 119 -21.20 6.41 -1.92
N LEU A 120 -20.57 6.34 -3.07
CA LEU A 120 -19.14 6.04 -3.23
C LEU A 120 -18.48 7.21 -3.98
N HIS A 121 -17.53 7.86 -3.34
CA HIS A 121 -16.69 8.86 -3.98
C HIS A 121 -15.30 8.24 -4.21
N LEU A 122 -14.90 8.17 -5.48
CA LEU A 122 -13.67 7.53 -5.93
C LEU A 122 -12.68 8.60 -6.38
N GLN A 123 -11.51 8.61 -5.74
CA GLN A 123 -10.34 9.36 -6.19
C GLN A 123 -9.23 8.37 -6.58
N ILE A 124 -8.72 8.51 -7.78
CA ILE A 124 -7.78 7.55 -8.38
C ILE A 124 -6.55 8.31 -8.86
N GLY A 125 -5.40 7.88 -8.38
CA GLY A 125 -4.11 8.33 -8.88
C GLY A 125 -3.50 7.27 -9.80
N VAL A 126 -3.21 7.65 -11.04
CA VAL A 126 -2.62 6.74 -12.03
C VAL A 126 -1.64 7.50 -12.93
N PRO A 127 -0.51 6.89 -13.35
CA PRO A 127 0.34 7.46 -14.38
C PRO A 127 -0.39 7.48 -15.73
N GLY A 128 -0.18 8.54 -16.49
CA GLY A 128 -0.78 8.69 -17.81
C GLY A 128 -2.06 9.53 -17.84
N PRO A 129 -2.67 9.70 -19.01
CA PRO A 129 -3.82 10.55 -19.18
C PRO A 129 -5.12 9.88 -18.70
N ALA A 130 -5.97 10.63 -18.01
CA ALA A 130 -7.26 10.15 -17.52
C ALA A 130 -8.20 9.67 -18.65
N SER A 131 -8.02 10.19 -19.88
CA SER A 131 -8.83 9.83 -21.05
C SER A 131 -8.64 8.38 -21.54
N GLU A 132 -7.57 7.71 -21.11
CA GLU A 132 -7.30 6.31 -21.46
C GLU A 132 -7.93 5.32 -20.49
N ILE A 133 -8.54 5.81 -19.41
CA ILE A 133 -9.12 4.98 -18.36
C ILE A 133 -10.58 4.67 -18.67
N ASP A 134 -10.91 3.39 -18.71
CA ASP A 134 -12.27 2.89 -18.87
C ASP A 134 -13.04 3.01 -17.54
N LEU A 135 -13.94 3.99 -17.47
CA LEU A 135 -14.77 4.25 -16.29
C LEU A 135 -15.81 3.16 -16.04
N GLU A 136 -16.29 2.49 -17.09
CA GLU A 136 -17.27 1.40 -16.96
C GLU A 136 -16.61 0.18 -16.30
N ALA A 137 -15.38 -0.12 -16.69
CA ALA A 137 -14.60 -1.18 -16.05
C ALA A 137 -14.33 -0.91 -14.57
N ILE A 138 -14.14 0.37 -14.19
CA ILE A 138 -14.00 0.76 -12.79
C ILE A 138 -15.32 0.59 -12.04
N ALA A 139 -16.42 1.11 -12.61
CA ALA A 139 -17.75 1.03 -12.00
C ALA A 139 -18.19 -0.41 -11.74
N ALA A 140 -17.84 -1.33 -12.64
CA ALA A 140 -18.15 -2.76 -12.51
C ALA A 140 -17.49 -3.45 -11.31
N VAL A 141 -16.49 -2.81 -10.67
CA VAL A 141 -15.85 -3.35 -9.44
C VAL A 141 -16.78 -3.24 -8.24
N PHE A 142 -17.68 -2.25 -8.21
CA PHE A 142 -18.50 -1.90 -7.05
C PHE A 142 -19.91 -2.45 -7.19
N PRO A 143 -20.28 -3.51 -6.45
CA PRO A 143 -21.57 -4.18 -6.61
C PRO A 143 -22.73 -3.43 -5.94
N TYR A 144 -22.45 -2.46 -5.06
CA TYR A 144 -23.43 -1.73 -4.26
C TYR A 144 -23.10 -0.25 -4.18
N GLY A 145 -24.15 0.57 -3.99
CA GLY A 145 -24.05 2.01 -3.80
C GLY A 145 -24.06 2.81 -5.12
N GLN A 146 -24.28 4.10 -4.97
CA GLN A 146 -24.25 5.06 -6.07
C GLN A 146 -22.85 5.62 -6.22
N ILE A 147 -22.20 5.38 -7.35
CA ILE A 147 -20.89 5.94 -7.63
C ILE A 147 -21.08 7.40 -8.05
N LEU A 148 -20.48 8.31 -7.29
CA LEU A 148 -20.40 9.72 -7.65
C LEU A 148 -19.39 9.91 -8.80
N PRO A 149 -19.34 11.10 -9.45
CA PRO A 149 -18.38 11.33 -10.54
C PRO A 149 -16.96 10.94 -10.12
N ILE A 150 -16.36 10.01 -10.86
CA ILE A 150 -15.03 9.46 -10.57
C ILE A 150 -13.99 10.53 -10.85
N GLN A 151 -13.11 10.79 -9.88
CA GLN A 151 -11.99 11.71 -10.02
C GLN A 151 -10.72 10.91 -10.35
N ILE A 152 -10.12 11.24 -11.50
CA ILE A 152 -8.84 10.65 -11.91
C ILE A 152 -7.80 11.76 -11.96
N GLU A 153 -6.71 11.57 -11.25
CA GLU A 153 -5.61 12.50 -11.14
C GLU A 153 -4.31 11.84 -11.59
N HIS A 154 -3.37 12.65 -12.03
CA HIS A 154 -2.01 12.15 -12.27
C HIS A 154 -1.38 11.76 -10.93
N GLY A 155 -0.99 10.50 -10.80
CA GLY A 155 -0.46 9.95 -9.56
C GLY A 155 0.00 8.51 -9.72
N GLY A 156 0.07 7.76 -8.62
CA GLY A 156 0.61 6.42 -8.66
C GLY A 156 2.11 6.41 -8.95
N LEU A 157 2.60 5.38 -9.64
CA LEU A 157 4.01 5.23 -9.98
C LEU A 157 4.16 4.52 -11.32
N LEU A 158 4.96 5.08 -12.22
CA LEU A 158 5.50 4.37 -13.36
C LEU A 158 6.87 3.82 -12.95
N ALA A 159 6.96 2.52 -12.75
CA ALA A 159 8.17 1.85 -12.31
C ALA A 159 8.80 1.07 -13.48
N HIS A 160 10.13 0.91 -13.45
CA HIS A 160 10.85 0.07 -14.40
C HIS A 160 11.08 -1.31 -13.77
N SER A 161 10.49 -2.34 -14.37
CA SER A 161 10.63 -3.72 -13.88
C SER A 161 11.96 -4.36 -14.26
N GLY A 162 12.65 -3.81 -15.28
CA GLY A 162 13.85 -4.38 -15.90
C GLY A 162 13.55 -5.59 -16.79
N ILE A 163 12.27 -5.93 -17.02
CA ILE A 163 11.85 -7.08 -17.83
C ILE A 163 10.76 -6.63 -18.79
N ALA A 164 10.95 -6.91 -20.09
CA ALA A 164 9.93 -6.75 -21.12
C ALA A 164 9.62 -8.11 -21.75
N LEU A 165 8.37 -8.52 -21.75
CA LEU A 165 7.89 -9.78 -22.33
C LEU A 165 6.89 -9.49 -23.46
N PRO A 166 7.33 -9.41 -24.72
CA PRO A 166 6.45 -9.11 -25.86
C PRO A 166 5.28 -10.10 -25.99
N ALA A 167 5.48 -11.35 -25.57
CA ALA A 167 4.42 -12.36 -25.56
C ALA A 167 3.27 -12.03 -24.57
N MET A 168 3.50 -11.13 -23.62
CA MET A 168 2.50 -10.61 -22.67
C MET A 168 1.99 -9.21 -23.04
N GLY A 169 2.38 -8.70 -24.20
CA GLY A 169 1.96 -7.40 -24.70
C GLY A 169 2.85 -6.23 -24.28
N ASP A 170 4.04 -6.51 -23.71
CA ASP A 170 4.95 -5.45 -23.29
C ASP A 170 5.58 -4.76 -24.51
N THR A 171 5.60 -3.44 -24.46
CA THR A 171 6.33 -2.59 -25.41
C THR A 171 7.69 -2.15 -24.85
N ASN A 172 7.82 -2.14 -23.52
CA ASN A 172 9.03 -1.79 -22.76
C ASN A 172 8.96 -2.46 -21.37
N ASP A 173 9.82 -2.06 -20.44
CA ASP A 173 9.87 -2.56 -19.05
C ASP A 173 9.05 -1.74 -18.05
N ASP A 174 8.18 -0.86 -18.51
CA ASP A 174 7.33 -0.05 -17.66
C ASP A 174 6.26 -0.90 -16.96
N MET A 175 6.10 -0.65 -15.67
CA MET A 175 5.07 -1.24 -14.83
C MET A 175 4.20 -0.12 -14.26
N ILE A 176 2.89 -0.19 -14.49
CA ILE A 176 1.95 0.83 -14.05
C ILE A 176 1.42 0.47 -12.66
N ILE A 177 1.60 1.36 -11.69
CA ILE A 177 1.04 1.23 -10.34
C ILE A 177 0.04 2.36 -10.13
N ALA A 178 -1.22 2.01 -9.88
CA ALA A 178 -2.30 2.91 -9.55
C ALA A 178 -2.66 2.82 -8.07
N VAL A 179 -3.24 3.89 -7.54
CA VAL A 179 -3.80 3.98 -6.19
C VAL A 179 -5.26 4.40 -6.26
N ALA A 180 -6.08 3.89 -5.36
CA ALA A 180 -7.48 4.26 -5.23
C ALA A 180 -7.80 4.64 -3.78
N CYS A 181 -8.58 5.71 -3.62
CA CYS A 181 -9.20 6.11 -2.37
C CYS A 181 -10.71 6.09 -2.56
N VAL A 182 -11.41 5.26 -1.78
CA VAL A 182 -12.85 5.08 -1.84
C VAL A 182 -13.46 5.61 -0.56
N THR A 183 -14.14 6.75 -0.65
CA THR A 183 -14.89 7.31 0.47
C THR A 183 -16.33 6.82 0.41
N VAL A 184 -16.79 6.19 1.47
CA VAL A 184 -18.14 5.63 1.60
C VAL A 184 -18.96 6.47 2.55
N GLY A 185 -20.19 6.79 2.13
CA GLY A 185 -21.10 7.62 2.91
C GLY A 185 -22.55 7.56 2.39
N TYR A 186 -23.36 8.56 2.75
CA TYR A 186 -24.72 8.72 2.26
C TYR A 186 -25.15 10.19 2.18
#